data_892d69b0124ea63f3d6b4893a8f949b3
#
_entry.id   892d69b0124ea63f3d6b4893a8f949b3
#
_cell.length_a   1.000
_cell.length_b   1.000
_cell.length_c   1.000
_cell.angle_alpha   90.00
_cell.angle_beta   90.00
_cell.angle_gamma   90.00
#
_symmetry.space_group_name_H-M   'P 1'
#
loop_
_entity.id
_entity.type
_entity.pdbx_description
1 polymer ?
#
loop_
_entity_poly.entity_id
_entity_poly.type
_entity_poly.pdbx_seq_one_letter_code
_entity_poly.pdbx_strand_id
1 'polypeptide(L)'
;MITEGKAKLDIKIEDIVSKKMETFYNPVMKFNRDISVLLLNCIDNKDMQIGLPLAGSGIRGIRFIKELNKGIIKSIKMNDKSVGAIKSIKKNFSLNKIKSKKVFIFNNDANLFLLENMGFN
;
A
#
# COMPACT_ATOMS: atom_id res chain seq x y z
N MET A 1 12.40 11.58 -5.08
CA MET A 1 11.01 11.19 -5.40
C MET A 1 11.04 10.09 -6.44
N ILE A 2 10.26 9.07 -6.23
CA ILE A 2 10.13 7.92 -7.15
C ILE A 2 8.70 7.90 -7.69
N THR A 3 8.54 7.56 -8.97
CA THR A 3 7.23 7.33 -9.59
C THR A 3 7.15 5.89 -10.04
N GLU A 4 6.11 5.20 -9.62
CA GLU A 4 5.79 3.85 -10.04
C GLU A 4 4.31 3.76 -10.43
N GLY A 5 4.03 3.41 -11.69
CA GLY A 5 2.67 3.50 -12.20
C GLY A 5 2.13 4.93 -12.03
N LYS A 6 0.96 5.06 -11.43
CA LYS A 6 0.37 6.38 -11.10
C LYS A 6 0.74 6.88 -9.70
N ALA A 7 1.53 6.14 -8.93
CA ALA A 7 1.90 6.48 -7.58
C ALA A 7 3.21 7.26 -7.53
N LYS A 8 3.28 8.24 -6.63
CA LYS A 8 4.50 8.98 -6.31
C LYS A 8 4.92 8.66 -4.88
N LEU A 9 6.21 8.46 -4.66
CA LEU A 9 6.78 8.19 -3.34
C LEU A 9 7.89 9.17 -3.01
N ASP A 10 7.88 9.67 -1.80
CA ASP A 10 9.00 10.43 -1.25
C ASP A 10 9.95 9.47 -0.52
N ILE A 11 10.84 8.87 -1.29
CA ILE A 11 11.88 7.97 -0.80
C ILE A 11 13.21 8.46 -1.33
N LYS A 12 14.20 8.52 -0.46
CA LYS A 12 15.57 8.84 -0.85
C LYS A 12 16.19 7.60 -1.50
N ILE A 13 16.90 7.80 -2.61
CA ILE A 13 17.60 6.72 -3.32
C ILE A 13 18.61 6.01 -2.40
N GLU A 14 19.21 6.72 -1.47
CA GLU A 14 20.12 6.20 -0.45
C GLU A 14 19.44 5.16 0.46
N ASP A 15 18.16 5.29 0.70
CA ASP A 15 17.37 4.38 1.55
C ASP A 15 17.10 3.04 0.85
N ILE A 16 17.28 2.95 -0.48
CA ILE A 16 17.04 1.74 -1.27
C ILE A 16 18.22 0.75 -1.17
N VAL A 17 19.44 1.24 -0.92
CA VAL A 17 20.68 0.47 -1.06
C VAL A 17 21.21 -0.06 0.28
N SER A 18 20.76 0.43 1.41
CA SER A 18 21.28 0.07 2.73
C SER A 18 20.47 -1.05 3.39
N LYS A 19 21.11 -2.21 3.61
CA LYS A 19 20.53 -3.32 4.40
C LYS A 19 20.28 -2.98 5.89
N LYS A 20 20.76 -1.84 6.35
CA LYS A 20 20.64 -1.39 7.76
C LYS A 20 19.51 -0.36 7.97
N MET A 21 18.94 0.19 6.90
CA MET A 21 17.83 1.13 7.01
C MET A 21 16.54 0.41 6.65
N GLU A 22 15.48 0.71 7.37
CA GLU A 22 14.14 0.21 7.10
C GLU A 22 13.73 0.66 5.70
N THR A 23 13.99 -0.19 4.71
CA THR A 23 13.62 0.08 3.33
C THR A 23 12.18 -0.32 3.13
N PHE A 24 11.30 0.65 3.08
CA PHE A 24 9.87 0.43 2.87
C PHE A 24 9.49 0.32 1.39
N TYR A 25 10.47 0.42 0.52
CA TYR A 25 10.28 0.31 -0.93
C TYR A 25 11.33 -0.60 -1.54
N ASN A 26 10.90 -1.63 -2.23
CA ASN A 26 11.77 -2.55 -2.96
C ASN A 26 11.46 -2.46 -4.46
N PRO A 27 12.36 -1.90 -5.29
CA PRO A 27 12.14 -1.76 -6.73
C PRO A 27 12.04 -3.10 -7.46
N VAL A 28 12.66 -4.16 -6.93
CA VAL A 28 12.58 -5.51 -7.50
C VAL A 28 11.14 -6.04 -7.48
N MET A 29 10.32 -5.58 -6.54
CA MET A 29 8.92 -5.97 -6.40
C MET A 29 7.96 -5.18 -7.31
N LYS A 30 8.47 -4.28 -8.16
CA LYS A 30 7.62 -3.51 -9.07
C LYS A 30 6.79 -4.41 -9.98
N PHE A 31 7.40 -5.44 -10.56
CA PHE A 31 6.69 -6.40 -11.43
C PHE A 31 5.55 -7.10 -10.67
N ASN A 32 5.79 -7.51 -9.45
CA ASN A 32 4.76 -8.12 -8.60
C ASN A 32 3.59 -7.15 -8.37
N ARG A 33 3.88 -5.89 -8.10
CA ARG A 33 2.84 -4.86 -7.92
C ARG A 33 2.08 -4.58 -9.22
N ASP A 34 2.77 -4.55 -10.36
CA ASP A 34 2.14 -4.40 -11.69
C ASP A 34 1.14 -5.53 -11.94
N ILE A 35 1.55 -6.77 -11.69
CA ILE A 35 0.68 -7.95 -11.85
C ILE A 35 -0.51 -7.89 -10.88
N SER A 36 -0.30 -7.44 -9.65
CA SER A 36 -1.38 -7.31 -8.67
C SER A 36 -2.46 -6.33 -9.15
N VAL A 37 -2.06 -5.20 -9.69
CA VAL A 37 -3.00 -4.21 -10.24
C VAL A 37 -3.78 -4.79 -11.42
N LEU A 38 -3.06 -5.44 -12.34
CA LEU A 38 -3.67 -6.07 -13.52
C LEU A 38 -4.67 -7.16 -13.11
N LEU A 39 -4.27 -8.04 -12.21
CA LEU A 39 -5.12 -9.13 -11.73
C LEU A 39 -6.41 -8.61 -11.09
N LEU A 40 -6.31 -7.66 -10.18
CA LEU A 40 -7.48 -7.11 -9.50
C LEU A 40 -8.41 -6.36 -10.45
N ASN A 41 -7.88 -5.73 -11.49
CA ASN A 41 -8.72 -5.13 -12.54
C ASN A 41 -9.40 -6.17 -13.44
N CYS A 42 -8.82 -7.37 -13.58
CA CYS A 42 -9.39 -8.45 -14.37
C CYS A 42 -10.44 -9.27 -13.62
N ILE A 43 -10.36 -9.31 -12.29
CA ILE A 43 -11.35 -10.00 -11.47
C ILE A 43 -12.64 -9.17 -11.48
N ASP A 44 -13.73 -9.78 -11.97
CA ASP A 44 -15.06 -9.14 -11.97
C ASP A 44 -15.68 -9.23 -10.56
N ASN A 45 -15.04 -8.57 -9.61
CA ASN A 45 -15.50 -8.50 -8.24
C ASN A 45 -15.49 -7.04 -7.79
N LYS A 46 -16.64 -6.54 -7.38
CA LYS A 46 -16.81 -5.18 -6.87
C LYS A 46 -16.88 -5.18 -5.36
N ASP A 47 -16.64 -4.02 -4.77
CA ASP A 47 -16.72 -3.82 -3.32
C ASP A 47 -15.76 -4.73 -2.54
N MET A 48 -14.54 -4.91 -3.04
CA MET A 48 -13.50 -5.67 -2.35
C MET A 48 -13.03 -4.98 -1.08
N GLN A 49 -12.85 -5.78 -0.04
CA GLN A 49 -12.15 -5.37 1.18
C GLN A 49 -10.71 -5.87 1.10
N ILE A 50 -9.77 -4.95 1.02
CA ILE A 50 -8.35 -5.27 0.81
C ILE A 50 -7.59 -5.02 2.12
N GLY A 51 -6.82 -6.01 2.55
CA GLY A 51 -5.92 -5.90 3.70
C GLY A 51 -4.46 -6.00 3.26
N LEU A 52 -3.63 -5.07 3.70
CA LEU A 52 -2.19 -5.03 3.45
C LEU A 52 -1.45 -5.06 4.78
N PRO A 53 -1.11 -6.26 5.31
CA PRO A 53 -0.56 -6.39 6.66
C PRO A 53 0.88 -5.89 6.81
N LEU A 54 1.62 -5.76 5.72
CA LEU A 54 3.02 -5.33 5.66
C LEU A 54 3.16 -4.24 4.61
N ALA A 55 2.58 -3.08 4.88
CA ALA A 55 2.36 -2.05 3.86
C ALA A 55 3.61 -1.22 3.51
N GLY A 56 4.60 -1.16 4.39
CA GLY A 56 5.87 -0.45 4.15
C GLY A 56 5.67 1.02 3.83
N SER A 57 6.05 1.44 2.62
CA SER A 57 5.86 2.80 2.13
C SER A 57 4.42 3.13 1.73
N GLY A 58 3.57 2.11 1.66
CA GLY A 58 2.22 2.25 1.15
C GLY A 58 2.08 2.15 -0.36
N ILE A 59 3.16 1.87 -1.09
CA ILE A 59 3.17 1.89 -2.56
C ILE A 59 2.07 1.01 -3.17
N ARG A 60 1.88 -0.21 -2.67
CA ARG A 60 0.87 -1.13 -3.19
C ARG A 60 -0.54 -0.57 -3.01
N GLY A 61 -0.85 -0.08 -1.82
CA GLY A 61 -2.15 0.51 -1.52
C GLY A 61 -2.41 1.78 -2.33
N ILE A 62 -1.41 2.64 -2.46
CA ILE A 62 -1.52 3.86 -3.28
C ILE A 62 -1.80 3.51 -4.74
N ARG A 63 -1.09 2.51 -5.28
CA ARG A 63 -1.32 2.04 -6.65
C ARG A 63 -2.73 1.48 -6.82
N PHE A 64 -3.21 0.70 -5.88
CA PHE A 64 -4.59 0.19 -5.92
C PHE A 64 -5.61 1.32 -5.94
N ILE A 65 -5.46 2.32 -5.08
CA ILE A 65 -6.37 3.47 -5.04
C ILE A 65 -6.37 4.24 -6.36
N LYS A 66 -5.21 4.41 -6.98
CA LYS A 66 -5.05 5.24 -8.19
C LYS A 66 -5.26 4.50 -9.50
N GLU A 67 -5.07 3.18 -9.53
CA GLU A 67 -5.00 2.40 -10.76
C GLU A 67 -6.13 1.36 -10.90
N LEU A 68 -6.78 0.94 -9.82
CA LEU A 68 -7.91 0.04 -9.93
C LEU A 68 -9.14 0.76 -10.46
N ASN A 69 -9.93 0.03 -11.24
CA ASN A 69 -11.16 0.54 -11.83
C ASN A 69 -12.15 0.97 -10.75
N LYS A 70 -12.97 1.95 -11.07
CA LYS A 70 -13.99 2.48 -10.14
C LYS A 70 -14.93 1.38 -9.67
N GLY A 71 -15.21 1.34 -8.38
CA GLY A 71 -16.14 0.39 -7.76
C GLY A 71 -15.52 -0.92 -7.31
N ILE A 72 -14.24 -1.19 -7.62
CA ILE A 72 -13.56 -2.40 -7.16
C ILE A 72 -13.31 -2.35 -5.64
N ILE A 73 -12.90 -1.21 -5.12
CA ILE A 73 -12.48 -1.06 -3.72
C ILE A 73 -13.66 -0.60 -2.86
N LYS A 74 -14.06 -1.41 -1.89
CA LYS A 74 -14.93 -1.01 -0.79
C LYS A 74 -14.12 -0.38 0.34
N SER A 75 -13.02 -1.05 0.76
CA SER A 75 -12.11 -0.54 1.77
C SER A 75 -10.70 -1.09 1.57
N ILE A 76 -9.70 -0.29 1.95
CA ILE A 76 -8.31 -0.73 2.08
C ILE A 76 -7.86 -0.48 3.51
N LYS A 77 -7.37 -1.53 4.15
CA LYS A 77 -6.75 -1.46 5.48
C LYS A 77 -5.26 -1.74 5.32
N MET A 78 -4.46 -0.76 5.65
CA MET A 78 -3.00 -0.84 5.54
C MET A 78 -2.40 -0.89 6.92
N ASN A 79 -1.52 -1.83 7.16
CA ASN A 79 -0.88 -2.03 8.44
C ASN A 79 0.63 -2.15 8.29
N ASP A 80 1.36 -1.65 9.26
CA ASP A 80 2.76 -1.97 9.44
C ASP A 80 3.13 -1.89 10.92
N LYS A 81 4.05 -2.71 11.36
CA LYS A 81 4.55 -2.70 12.72
C LYS A 81 5.43 -1.49 13.00
N SER A 82 6.15 -1.02 11.99
CA SER A 82 7.09 0.09 12.10
C SER A 82 6.37 1.44 12.14
N VAL A 83 6.65 2.24 13.18
CA VAL A 83 6.18 3.62 13.26
C VAL A 83 6.73 4.46 12.10
N GLY A 84 7.96 4.19 11.66
CA GLY A 84 8.57 4.83 10.50
C GLY A 84 7.79 4.54 9.22
N ALA A 85 7.35 3.30 9.03
CA ALA A 85 6.50 2.93 7.89
C ALA A 85 5.18 3.70 7.91
N ILE A 86 4.52 3.80 9.05
CA ILE A 86 3.26 4.55 9.18
C ILE A 86 3.45 6.03 8.82
N LYS A 87 4.54 6.65 9.27
CA LYS A 87 4.87 8.02 8.87
C LYS A 87 5.08 8.15 7.36
N SER A 88 5.79 7.19 6.77
CA SER A 88 6.02 7.13 5.33
C SER A 88 4.71 6.99 4.55
N ILE A 89 3.82 6.09 4.97
CA ILE A 89 2.50 5.92 4.36
C ILE A 89 1.72 7.23 4.36
N LYS A 90 1.63 7.89 5.51
CA LYS A 90 0.89 9.16 5.65
C LYS A 90 1.48 10.26 4.77
N LYS A 91 2.80 10.35 4.71
CA LYS A 91 3.50 11.31 3.86
C LYS A 91 3.22 11.04 2.38
N ASN A 92 3.31 9.79 1.96
CA ASN A 92 3.05 9.40 0.59
C ASN A 92 1.58 9.58 0.21
N PHE A 93 0.65 9.39 1.12
CA PHE A 93 -0.76 9.71 0.88
C PHE A 93 -0.97 11.19 0.59
N SER A 94 -0.35 12.06 1.39
CA SER A 94 -0.40 13.52 1.14
C SER A 94 0.18 13.88 -0.21
N LEU A 95 1.33 13.29 -0.57
CA LEU A 95 1.99 13.51 -1.85
C LEU A 95 1.10 13.12 -3.04
N ASN A 96 0.33 12.04 -2.89
CA ASN A 96 -0.58 11.55 -3.93
C ASN A 96 -1.99 12.16 -3.83
N LYS A 97 -2.21 13.10 -2.92
CA LYS A 97 -3.49 13.78 -2.69
C LYS A 97 -4.63 12.80 -2.38
N ILE A 98 -4.32 11.73 -1.66
CA ILE A 98 -5.31 10.72 -1.27
C ILE A 98 -6.01 11.17 0.00
N LYS A 99 -7.32 11.37 -0.09
CA LYS A 99 -8.22 11.75 1.01
C LYS A 99 -9.42 10.80 1.10
N SER A 100 -9.22 9.54 0.77
CA SER A 100 -10.32 8.58 0.71
C SER A 100 -10.79 8.18 2.11
N LYS A 101 -12.12 8.19 2.31
CA LYS A 101 -12.77 7.66 3.51
C LYS A 101 -12.74 6.13 3.56
N LYS A 102 -12.31 5.48 2.49
CA LYS A 102 -12.22 4.01 2.37
C LYS A 102 -10.89 3.45 2.85
N VAL A 103 -9.94 4.31 3.24
CA VAL A 103 -8.58 3.91 3.62
C VAL A 103 -8.40 4.04 5.13
N PHE A 104 -7.89 2.96 5.73
CA PHE A 104 -7.62 2.87 7.17
C PHE A 104 -6.16 2.45 7.36
N ILE A 105 -5.47 3.09 8.32
CA ILE A 105 -4.06 2.83 8.62
C ILE A 105 -3.93 2.34 10.05
N PHE A 106 -3.23 1.22 10.23
CA PHE A 106 -3.00 0.56 11.51
C PHE A 106 -1.51 0.41 11.78
N ASN A 107 -1.13 0.41 13.06
CA ASN A 107 0.26 0.22 13.48
C ASN A 107 0.35 -0.98 14.44
N ASN A 108 0.06 -2.17 13.92
CA ASN A 108 0.03 -3.41 14.69
C ASN A 108 1.01 -4.44 14.13
N ASP A 109 1.31 -5.46 14.93
CA ASP A 109 1.88 -6.68 14.40
C ASP A 109 0.97 -7.25 13.29
N ALA A 110 1.58 -7.80 12.23
CA ALA A 110 0.83 -8.28 11.06
C ALA A 110 -0.18 -9.38 11.42
N ASN A 111 0.19 -10.31 12.30
CA ASN A 111 -0.69 -11.38 12.73
C ASN A 111 -1.86 -10.86 13.56
N LEU A 112 -1.60 -9.92 14.46
CA LEU A 112 -2.65 -9.27 15.24
C LEU A 112 -3.63 -8.51 14.34
N PHE A 113 -3.10 -7.77 13.38
CA PHE A 113 -3.92 -7.07 12.37
C PHE A 113 -4.86 -8.03 11.63
N LEU A 114 -4.34 -9.17 11.17
CA LEU A 114 -5.14 -10.17 10.46
C LEU A 114 -6.21 -10.79 11.35
N LEU A 115 -5.88 -11.07 12.60
CA LEU A 115 -6.84 -11.65 13.57
C LEU A 115 -7.97 -10.68 13.92
N GLU A 116 -7.66 -9.40 14.07
CA GLU A 116 -8.64 -8.36 14.43
C GLU A 116 -9.49 -7.90 13.25
N ASN A 117 -9.01 -8.11 12.01
CA ASN A 117 -9.66 -7.63 10.79
C ASN A 117 -9.98 -8.79 9.85
N MET A 118 -10.73 -9.77 10.34
CA MET A 118 -11.20 -10.89 9.50
C MET A 118 -12.24 -10.41 8.47
N GLY A 119 -12.30 -11.10 7.34
CA GLY A 119 -13.29 -10.83 6.29
C GLY A 119 -12.74 -10.06 5.08
N PHE A 120 -11.44 -10.11 4.85
CA PHE A 120 -10.85 -9.65 3.58
C PHE A 120 -11.25 -10.56 2.42
N ASN A 121 -11.43 -9.95 1.27
CA ASN A 121 -11.76 -10.67 0.04
C ASN A 121 -10.51 -11.11 -0.70
#